data_2e32f7709914987d65cfe4d02ae1012a
#
_entry.id   2e32f7709914987d65cfe4d02ae1012a
#
_cell.length_a   1.000
_cell.length_b   1.000
_cell.length_c   1.000
_cell.angle_alpha   90.00
_cell.angle_beta   90.00
_cell.angle_gamma   90.00
#
_symmetry.space_group_name_H-M   'P 1'
#
loop_
_entity.id
_entity.type
_entity.pdbx_description
1 polymer ?
#
loop_
_entity_poly.entity_id
_entity_poly.type
_entity_poly.pdbx_seq_one_letter_code
_entity_poly.pdbx_strand_id
1 'polypeptide(L)'
;PEGALGPVLCIGPSTTCERLRGVDGAASYEDYRTEFSFVTAVPGRSTQIGPFTVTPFAALHPVEAYGYLVQGPSEDDPTKQVTLAFTGDTDLCEGMSQMVSGGVDLLLAEAAFVEGRDVLRGMHLTGYRAGQLASEANAGQLVLTHIQPWTCHDVPLAEARQSFTGPVYDAQPGRSWSL
;
A
#
# COMPACT_ATOMS: atom_id res chain seq x y z
N PRO A 1 -21.83 -30.29 -7.27
CA PRO A 1 -20.86 -29.24 -7.43
C PRO A 1 -20.69 -28.62 -6.06
N GLU A 2 -19.50 -28.85 -5.49
CA GLU A 2 -19.07 -28.29 -4.23
C GLU A 2 -19.15 -26.79 -4.34
N GLY A 3 -19.66 -26.13 -3.29
CA GLY A 3 -20.23 -24.80 -3.30
C GLY A 3 -19.39 -23.75 -4.02
N ALA A 4 -20.03 -23.05 -4.95
CA ALA A 4 -19.47 -21.83 -5.50
C ALA A 4 -19.14 -20.90 -4.33
N LEU A 5 -17.88 -20.45 -4.26
CA LEU A 5 -17.50 -19.39 -3.33
C LEU A 5 -18.38 -18.18 -3.66
N GLY A 6 -18.95 -17.55 -2.63
CA GLY A 6 -19.68 -16.28 -2.83
C GLY A 6 -18.76 -15.19 -3.38
N PRO A 7 -19.31 -14.03 -3.77
CA PRO A 7 -18.52 -12.93 -4.29
C PRO A 7 -17.41 -12.49 -3.32
N VAL A 8 -16.22 -12.27 -3.85
CA VAL A 8 -15.08 -11.77 -3.07
C VAL A 8 -15.30 -10.28 -2.77
N LEU A 9 -15.15 -9.88 -1.51
CA LEU A 9 -15.20 -8.47 -1.12
C LEU A 9 -13.99 -7.73 -1.71
N CYS A 10 -14.28 -6.71 -2.53
CA CYS A 10 -13.28 -5.84 -3.15
C CYS A 10 -13.48 -4.40 -2.66
N ILE A 11 -12.60 -3.92 -1.80
CA ILE A 11 -12.64 -2.54 -1.26
C ILE A 11 -11.58 -1.71 -1.99
N GLY A 12 -12.01 -0.69 -2.72
CA GLY A 12 -11.10 0.13 -3.53
C GLY A 12 -11.76 1.39 -4.08
N PRO A 13 -11.15 2.00 -5.11
CA PRO A 13 -11.68 3.16 -5.80
C PRO A 13 -13.11 2.96 -6.31
N SER A 14 -13.87 4.06 -6.37
CA SER A 14 -15.26 4.05 -6.87
C SER A 14 -15.38 3.52 -8.30
N THR A 15 -14.29 3.65 -9.09
CA THR A 15 -14.20 3.21 -10.49
C THR A 15 -13.68 1.78 -10.66
N THR A 16 -13.50 1.00 -9.59
CA THR A 16 -12.87 -0.34 -9.67
C THR A 16 -13.57 -1.27 -10.67
N CYS A 17 -14.90 -1.36 -10.62
CA CYS A 17 -15.67 -2.19 -11.55
C CYS A 17 -15.54 -1.72 -13.01
N GLU A 18 -15.54 -0.41 -13.25
CA GLU A 18 -15.36 0.17 -14.59
C GLU A 18 -13.97 -0.13 -15.14
N ARG A 19 -12.94 -0.01 -14.31
CA ARG A 19 -11.56 -0.34 -14.69
C ARG A 19 -11.39 -1.82 -15.00
N LEU A 20 -12.01 -2.69 -14.21
CA LEU A 20 -12.00 -4.13 -14.45
C LEU A 20 -12.60 -4.44 -15.83
N ARG A 21 -13.75 -3.84 -16.18
CA ARG A 21 -14.35 -3.96 -17.53
C ARG A 21 -13.39 -3.51 -18.62
N GLY A 22 -12.70 -2.40 -18.43
CA GLY A 22 -11.73 -1.88 -19.40
C GLY A 22 -10.56 -2.82 -19.64
N VAL A 23 -10.05 -3.47 -18.59
CA VAL A 23 -8.94 -4.44 -18.68
C VAL A 23 -9.40 -5.75 -19.31
N ASP A 24 -10.57 -6.23 -18.96
CA ASP A 24 -11.15 -7.50 -19.43
C ASP A 24 -11.75 -7.37 -20.85
N GLY A 25 -11.96 -6.16 -21.36
CA GLY A 25 -12.65 -5.92 -22.62
C GLY A 25 -14.14 -6.27 -22.60
N ALA A 26 -14.71 -6.35 -21.41
CA ALA A 26 -16.10 -6.77 -21.20
C ALA A 26 -17.10 -5.69 -21.64
N ALA A 27 -18.34 -6.12 -21.91
CA ALA A 27 -19.42 -5.22 -22.28
C ALA A 27 -19.76 -4.25 -21.12
N SER A 28 -20.29 -3.08 -21.46
CA SER A 28 -20.59 -2.01 -20.49
C SER A 28 -21.63 -2.39 -19.42
N TYR A 29 -22.42 -3.43 -19.66
CA TYR A 29 -23.42 -3.94 -18.70
C TYR A 29 -22.85 -4.98 -17.73
N GLU A 30 -21.62 -5.48 -17.96
CA GLU A 30 -20.98 -6.42 -17.04
C GLU A 30 -20.70 -5.75 -15.70
N ASP A 31 -21.18 -6.34 -14.61
CA ASP A 31 -21.06 -5.79 -13.26
C ASP A 31 -20.28 -6.69 -12.28
N TYR A 32 -19.88 -7.89 -12.73
CA TYR A 32 -19.10 -8.87 -11.98
C TYR A 32 -19.66 -9.21 -10.59
N ARG A 33 -20.98 -9.09 -10.37
CA ARG A 33 -21.59 -9.31 -9.04
C ARG A 33 -21.56 -10.74 -8.60
N THR A 34 -21.36 -11.67 -9.50
CA THR A 34 -21.19 -13.09 -9.20
C THR A 34 -19.78 -13.39 -8.66
N GLU A 35 -18.78 -12.58 -9.04
CA GLU A 35 -17.38 -12.74 -8.68
C GLU A 35 -16.96 -11.81 -7.53
N PHE A 36 -17.48 -10.58 -7.52
CA PHE A 36 -17.06 -9.53 -6.60
C PHE A 36 -18.23 -8.78 -5.95
N SER A 37 -18.03 -8.41 -4.70
CA SER A 37 -18.83 -7.39 -3.99
C SER A 37 -17.98 -6.14 -3.86
N PHE A 38 -18.22 -5.14 -4.73
CA PHE A 38 -17.48 -3.89 -4.73
C PHE A 38 -17.97 -2.94 -3.64
N VAL A 39 -17.04 -2.43 -2.86
CA VAL A 39 -17.27 -1.40 -1.85
C VAL A 39 -16.28 -0.26 -2.08
N THR A 40 -16.79 0.95 -2.21
CA THR A 40 -15.92 2.13 -2.33
C THR A 40 -15.20 2.37 -1.02
N ALA A 41 -13.87 2.48 -1.08
CA ALA A 41 -13.05 2.85 0.06
C ALA A 41 -13.38 4.29 0.50
N VAL A 42 -13.48 4.49 1.80
CA VAL A 42 -13.69 5.83 2.38
C VAL A 42 -12.51 6.10 3.32
N PRO A 43 -11.66 7.12 3.04
CA PRO A 43 -10.51 7.44 3.87
C PRO A 43 -10.86 7.54 5.36
N GLY A 44 -10.08 6.89 6.20
CA GLY A 44 -10.27 6.85 7.66
C GLY A 44 -11.39 5.90 8.15
N ARG A 45 -12.16 5.28 7.25
CA ARG A 45 -13.21 4.32 7.64
C ARG A 45 -12.65 2.91 7.68
N SER A 46 -12.47 2.38 8.89
CA SER A 46 -11.99 1.02 9.10
C SER A 46 -13.03 -0.05 8.73
N THR A 47 -12.53 -1.18 8.25
CA THR A 47 -13.31 -2.40 7.98
C THR A 47 -12.64 -3.57 8.67
N GLN A 48 -13.42 -4.40 9.37
CA GLN A 48 -12.93 -5.63 9.96
C GLN A 48 -12.90 -6.75 8.93
N ILE A 49 -11.74 -7.37 8.73
CA ILE A 49 -11.54 -8.49 7.80
C ILE A 49 -10.85 -9.63 8.57
N GLY A 50 -11.64 -10.61 9.02
CA GLY A 50 -11.13 -11.64 9.92
C GLY A 50 -10.55 -11.03 11.20
N PRO A 51 -9.29 -11.35 11.58
CA PRO A 51 -8.65 -10.77 12.76
C PRO A 51 -8.08 -9.36 12.50
N PHE A 52 -8.12 -8.87 11.26
CA PHE A 52 -7.49 -7.61 10.87
C PHE A 52 -8.47 -6.45 10.81
N THR A 53 -8.04 -5.30 11.27
CA THR A 53 -8.69 -4.00 11.01
C THR A 53 -7.94 -3.31 9.88
N VAL A 54 -8.63 -3.00 8.78
CA VAL A 54 -8.06 -2.37 7.59
C VAL A 54 -8.67 -1.00 7.41
N THR A 55 -7.82 0.02 7.34
CA THR A 55 -8.23 1.43 7.19
C THR A 55 -7.59 2.04 5.95
N PRO A 56 -8.38 2.50 4.95
CA PRO A 56 -7.85 3.21 3.79
C PRO A 56 -7.51 4.67 4.11
N PHE A 57 -6.49 5.19 3.42
CA PHE A 57 -6.10 6.62 3.46
C PHE A 57 -5.91 7.10 2.03
N ALA A 58 -6.29 8.35 1.75
CA ALA A 58 -6.18 8.90 0.41
C ALA A 58 -4.71 9.04 -0.01
N ALA A 59 -4.37 8.51 -1.17
CA ALA A 59 -3.07 8.67 -1.79
C ALA A 59 -3.07 9.87 -2.75
N LEU A 60 -1.89 10.42 -3.01
CA LEU A 60 -1.68 11.46 -4.02
C LEU A 60 -1.16 10.82 -5.31
N HIS A 61 -2.10 10.53 -6.20
CA HIS A 61 -1.83 9.88 -7.48
C HIS A 61 -2.76 10.45 -8.56
N PRO A 62 -2.40 10.42 -9.87
CA PRO A 62 -3.24 10.96 -10.96
C PRO A 62 -4.63 10.33 -11.08
N VAL A 63 -4.81 9.14 -10.52
CA VAL A 63 -6.11 8.48 -10.41
C VAL A 63 -6.45 8.25 -8.95
N GLU A 64 -7.74 8.08 -8.63
CA GLU A 64 -8.19 7.73 -7.28
C GLU A 64 -7.43 6.49 -6.78
N ALA A 65 -6.70 6.66 -5.68
CA ALA A 65 -5.82 5.64 -5.10
C ALA A 65 -5.80 5.75 -3.57
N TYR A 66 -5.43 4.66 -2.91
CA TYR A 66 -5.41 4.56 -1.46
C TYR A 66 -4.18 3.82 -0.96
N GLY A 67 -3.62 4.29 0.16
CA GLY A 67 -2.82 3.48 1.05
C GLY A 67 -3.70 2.81 2.11
N TYR A 68 -3.17 1.79 2.78
CA TYR A 68 -3.90 1.02 3.78
C TYR A 68 -3.07 0.82 5.04
N LEU A 69 -3.68 1.10 6.19
CA LEU A 69 -3.17 0.67 7.49
C LEU A 69 -3.87 -0.64 7.86
N VAL A 70 -3.09 -1.68 8.11
CA VAL A 70 -3.57 -2.98 8.56
C VAL A 70 -3.09 -3.22 9.98
N GLN A 71 -4.01 -3.48 10.90
CA GLN A 71 -3.74 -3.78 12.28
C GLN A 71 -4.25 -5.19 12.62
N GLY A 72 -3.48 -5.97 13.33
CA GLY A 72 -3.86 -7.32 13.68
C GLY A 72 -2.94 -7.94 14.71
N PRO A 73 -3.22 -9.20 15.11
CA PRO A 73 -2.38 -9.90 16.08
C PRO A 73 -1.00 -10.20 15.51
N SER A 74 0.04 -10.08 16.34
CA SER A 74 1.38 -10.54 15.99
C SER A 74 1.42 -12.05 15.76
N GLU A 75 2.26 -12.51 14.84
CA GLU A 75 2.49 -13.93 14.58
C GLU A 75 3.15 -14.61 15.80
N ASP A 76 4.11 -13.92 16.43
CA ASP A 76 4.86 -14.47 17.56
C ASP A 76 4.09 -14.42 18.89
N ASP A 77 3.25 -13.41 19.07
CA ASP A 77 2.45 -13.21 20.30
C ASP A 77 1.07 -12.64 19.94
N PRO A 78 0.06 -13.50 19.71
CA PRO A 78 -1.28 -13.06 19.31
C PRO A 78 -1.99 -12.13 20.32
N THR A 79 -1.46 -11.94 21.51
CA THR A 79 -1.97 -10.97 22.49
C THR A 79 -1.53 -9.53 22.19
N LYS A 80 -0.49 -9.37 21.34
CA LYS A 80 -0.01 -8.07 20.88
C LYS A 80 -0.61 -7.71 19.54
N GLN A 81 -0.84 -6.43 19.36
CA GLN A 81 -1.25 -5.87 18.05
C GLN A 81 -0.03 -5.32 17.33
N VAL A 82 0.05 -5.60 16.04
CA VAL A 82 1.07 -5.07 15.13
C VAL A 82 0.40 -4.31 13.99
N THR A 83 1.18 -3.45 13.38
CA THR A 83 0.70 -2.53 12.35
C THR A 83 1.56 -2.61 11.09
N LEU A 84 0.92 -2.78 9.95
CA LEU A 84 1.51 -2.68 8.62
C LEU A 84 0.85 -1.52 7.88
N ALA A 85 1.64 -0.57 7.40
CA ALA A 85 1.18 0.45 6.47
C ALA A 85 1.67 0.12 5.05
N PHE A 86 0.75 0.10 4.08
CA PHE A 86 1.04 -0.04 2.66
C PHE A 86 0.64 1.24 1.93
N THR A 87 1.57 1.88 1.25
CA THR A 87 1.30 3.18 0.63
C THR A 87 0.41 3.08 -0.62
N GLY A 88 0.42 1.96 -1.34
CA GLY A 88 -0.01 1.97 -2.74
C GLY A 88 0.84 2.94 -3.54
N ASP A 89 0.42 3.28 -4.76
CA ASP A 89 1.10 4.26 -5.61
C ASP A 89 0.73 5.67 -5.15
N THR A 90 1.72 6.48 -4.79
CA THR A 90 1.51 7.82 -4.20
C THR A 90 2.77 8.67 -4.20
N ASP A 91 2.63 9.99 -4.18
CA ASP A 91 3.65 10.90 -3.65
C ASP A 91 3.38 11.20 -2.17
N LEU A 92 4.31 11.88 -1.48
CA LEU A 92 4.07 12.36 -0.11
C LEU A 92 2.84 13.27 -0.08
N CYS A 93 1.95 12.99 0.85
CA CYS A 93 0.73 13.76 1.05
C CYS A 93 0.19 13.60 2.47
N GLU A 94 -0.77 14.44 2.82
CA GLU A 94 -1.41 14.43 4.14
C GLU A 94 -2.04 13.06 4.48
N GLY A 95 -2.65 12.38 3.51
CA GLY A 95 -3.23 11.05 3.75
C GLY A 95 -2.18 10.01 4.17
N MET A 96 -0.97 10.07 3.62
CA MET A 96 0.13 9.20 4.03
C MET A 96 0.62 9.56 5.44
N SER A 97 0.80 10.85 5.75
CA SER A 97 1.16 11.30 7.11
C SER A 97 0.11 10.88 8.14
N GLN A 98 -1.18 11.03 7.82
CA GLN A 98 -2.27 10.56 8.68
C GLN A 98 -2.24 9.05 8.90
N MET A 99 -1.99 8.26 7.84
CA MET A 99 -1.91 6.81 7.91
C MET A 99 -0.85 6.34 8.91
N VAL A 100 0.30 7.01 8.95
CA VAL A 100 1.43 6.59 9.78
C VAL A 100 1.54 7.32 11.11
N SER A 101 0.63 8.24 11.42
CA SER A 101 0.69 9.14 12.60
C SER A 101 0.74 8.41 13.95
N GLY A 102 0.27 7.17 14.01
CA GLY A 102 0.30 6.33 15.22
C GLY A 102 1.58 5.51 15.39
N GLY A 103 2.52 5.58 14.47
CA GLY A 103 3.65 4.67 14.37
C GLY A 103 3.27 3.38 13.64
N VAL A 104 4.24 2.68 13.03
CA VAL A 104 4.00 1.39 12.36
C VAL A 104 5.16 0.43 12.57
N ASP A 105 4.88 -0.88 12.69
CA ASP A 105 5.92 -1.90 12.81
C ASP A 105 6.60 -2.15 11.47
N LEU A 106 5.84 -2.11 10.37
CA LEU A 106 6.36 -2.21 9.02
C LEU A 106 5.69 -1.18 8.10
N LEU A 107 6.50 -0.40 7.40
CA LEU A 107 6.06 0.41 6.27
C LEU A 107 6.46 -0.28 4.97
N LEU A 108 5.47 -0.72 4.18
CA LEU A 108 5.64 -1.18 2.80
C LEU A 108 5.35 0.01 1.87
N ALA A 109 6.40 0.64 1.36
CA ALA A 109 6.30 1.86 0.57
C ALA A 109 6.75 1.65 -0.87
N GLU A 110 6.04 2.24 -1.81
CA GLU A 110 6.50 2.33 -3.18
C GLU A 110 7.76 3.22 -3.31
N ALA A 111 8.58 2.97 -4.33
CA ALA A 111 9.76 3.77 -4.68
C ALA A 111 10.00 3.71 -6.20
N ALA A 112 8.99 4.08 -6.98
CA ALA A 112 9.06 4.00 -8.44
C ALA A 112 9.99 5.06 -9.04
N PHE A 113 10.14 6.21 -8.37
CA PHE A 113 10.99 7.32 -8.82
C PHE A 113 12.35 7.32 -8.14
N VAL A 114 13.31 7.96 -8.77
CA VAL A 114 14.68 8.19 -8.26
C VAL A 114 14.85 9.68 -8.00
N GLU A 115 15.36 10.02 -6.82
CA GLU A 115 15.56 11.42 -6.40
C GLU A 115 16.54 12.13 -7.33
N GLY A 116 16.19 13.36 -7.74
CA GLY A 116 16.99 14.17 -8.69
C GLY A 116 16.88 13.75 -10.16
N ARG A 117 16.50 12.49 -10.47
CA ARG A 117 16.21 12.03 -11.83
C ARG A 117 14.76 12.31 -12.22
N ASP A 118 13.83 11.92 -11.37
CA ASP A 118 12.40 11.98 -11.65
C ASP A 118 11.81 13.18 -10.89
N VAL A 119 11.60 14.28 -11.61
CA VAL A 119 11.18 15.56 -11.02
C VAL A 119 9.67 15.74 -10.88
N LEU A 120 8.88 14.85 -11.52
CA LEU A 120 7.43 14.91 -11.46
C LEU A 120 6.95 14.67 -10.02
N ARG A 121 6.01 15.51 -9.58
CA ARG A 121 5.36 15.38 -8.26
C ARG A 121 3.91 14.96 -8.40
N GLY A 122 3.34 14.42 -7.31
CA GLY A 122 1.95 14.01 -7.27
C GLY A 122 1.66 12.67 -7.95
N MET A 123 2.66 11.78 -8.03
CA MET A 123 2.50 10.47 -8.64
C MET A 123 3.18 9.36 -7.83
N HIS A 124 4.49 9.44 -7.64
CA HIS A 124 5.27 8.38 -7.00
C HIS A 124 6.27 8.92 -5.97
N LEU A 125 6.60 8.06 -5.01
CA LEU A 125 7.71 8.29 -4.09
C LEU A 125 9.05 7.99 -4.76
N THR A 126 10.10 8.59 -4.23
CA THR A 126 11.48 8.15 -4.38
C THR A 126 11.89 7.35 -3.15
N GLY A 127 12.99 6.64 -3.19
CA GLY A 127 13.54 5.99 -2.02
C GLY A 127 13.74 6.99 -0.86
N TYR A 128 14.23 8.20 -1.16
CA TYR A 128 14.41 9.26 -0.17
C TYR A 128 13.09 9.65 0.52
N ARG A 129 12.01 9.87 -0.25
CA ARG A 129 10.71 10.25 0.28
C ARG A 129 10.02 9.10 1.04
N ALA A 130 10.21 7.85 0.59
CA ALA A 130 9.77 6.67 1.34
C ALA A 130 10.49 6.60 2.70
N GLY A 131 11.80 6.90 2.75
CA GLY A 131 12.55 7.01 3.99
C GLY A 131 12.07 8.16 4.88
N GLN A 132 11.70 9.32 4.32
CA GLN A 132 11.10 10.42 5.09
C GLN A 132 9.79 9.97 5.75
N LEU A 133 8.91 9.29 5.01
CA LEU A 133 7.66 8.77 5.55
C LEU A 133 7.90 7.71 6.64
N ALA A 134 8.91 6.84 6.47
CA ALA A 134 9.31 5.86 7.48
C ALA A 134 9.81 6.51 8.77
N SER A 135 10.55 7.62 8.65
CA SER A 135 11.00 8.41 9.80
C SER A 135 9.84 9.10 10.52
N GLU A 136 8.91 9.69 9.77
CA GLU A 136 7.68 10.29 10.31
C GLU A 136 6.84 9.23 11.03
N ALA A 137 6.74 8.04 10.45
CA ALA A 137 6.04 6.88 11.02
C ALA A 137 6.70 6.31 12.27
N ASN A 138 7.93 6.70 12.61
CA ASN A 138 8.76 5.96 13.57
C ASN A 138 8.71 4.45 13.27
N ALA A 139 8.84 4.08 11.99
CA ALA A 139 8.65 2.72 11.52
C ALA A 139 9.69 1.77 12.13
N GLY A 140 9.27 0.56 12.51
CA GLY A 140 10.18 -0.50 12.94
C GLY A 140 11.09 -0.95 11.79
N GLN A 141 10.54 -1.00 10.56
CA GLN A 141 11.29 -1.31 9.35
C GLN A 141 10.60 -0.74 8.10
N LEU A 142 11.39 -0.46 7.07
CA LEU A 142 10.93 -0.01 5.75
C LEU A 142 11.21 -1.08 4.71
N VAL A 143 10.19 -1.45 3.94
CA VAL A 143 10.31 -2.32 2.78
C VAL A 143 9.91 -1.54 1.54
N LEU A 144 10.84 -1.37 0.59
CA LEU A 144 10.58 -0.69 -0.68
C LEU A 144 9.99 -1.66 -1.70
N THR A 145 8.98 -1.22 -2.41
CA THR A 145 8.33 -1.96 -3.50
C THR A 145 8.13 -1.06 -4.72
N HIS A 146 7.54 -1.59 -5.80
CA HIS A 146 7.25 -0.85 -7.04
C HIS A 146 8.50 -0.21 -7.67
N ILE A 147 9.69 -0.74 -7.39
CA ILE A 147 10.93 -0.29 -8.03
C ILE A 147 10.87 -0.68 -9.51
N GLN A 148 11.08 0.29 -10.39
CA GLN A 148 10.98 0.08 -11.83
C GLN A 148 12.05 -0.90 -12.33
N PRO A 149 11.76 -1.82 -13.26
CA PRO A 149 12.66 -2.89 -13.66
C PRO A 149 13.97 -2.40 -14.32
N TRP A 150 14.01 -1.15 -14.78
CA TRP A 150 15.22 -0.50 -15.31
C TRP A 150 16.00 0.30 -14.26
N THR A 151 15.56 0.30 -13.00
CA THR A 151 16.23 0.98 -11.89
C THR A 151 16.98 -0.06 -11.06
N CYS A 152 18.28 0.14 -10.84
CA CYS A 152 19.05 -0.68 -9.91
C CYS A 152 18.48 -0.52 -8.50
N HIS A 153 18.14 -1.61 -7.83
CA HIS A 153 17.50 -1.63 -6.51
C HIS A 153 18.36 -0.96 -5.43
N ASP A 154 19.70 -0.97 -5.59
CA ASP A 154 20.59 -0.29 -4.64
C ASP A 154 20.38 1.23 -4.59
N VAL A 155 19.86 1.84 -5.67
CA VAL A 155 19.63 3.29 -5.74
C VAL A 155 18.55 3.73 -4.75
N PRO A 156 17.28 3.26 -4.84
CA PRO A 156 16.26 3.66 -3.90
C PRO A 156 16.55 3.19 -2.46
N LEU A 157 17.26 2.07 -2.27
CA LEU A 157 17.71 1.64 -0.95
C LEU A 157 18.71 2.63 -0.34
N ALA A 158 19.66 3.13 -1.13
CA ALA A 158 20.64 4.13 -0.68
C ALA A 158 19.97 5.48 -0.39
N GLU A 159 18.99 5.87 -1.21
CA GLU A 159 18.19 7.08 -1.00
C GLU A 159 17.39 7.01 0.32
N ALA A 160 16.69 5.89 0.57
CA ALA A 160 15.91 5.71 1.78
C ALA A 160 16.77 5.80 3.06
N ARG A 161 17.98 5.25 3.02
CA ARG A 161 18.95 5.31 4.14
C ARG A 161 19.49 6.71 4.44
N GLN A 162 19.29 7.68 3.56
CA GLN A 162 19.64 9.09 3.83
C GLN A 162 18.62 9.77 4.73
N SER A 163 17.38 9.29 4.75
CA SER A 163 16.27 9.90 5.49
C SER A 163 15.64 9.00 6.55
N PHE A 164 16.04 7.72 6.61
CA PHE A 164 15.58 6.76 7.63
C PHE A 164 16.75 5.95 8.17
N THR A 165 16.86 5.88 9.51
CA THR A 165 17.99 5.20 10.20
C THR A 165 17.67 3.75 10.59
N GLY A 166 16.42 3.32 10.47
CA GLY A 166 15.99 1.94 10.73
C GLY A 166 16.35 0.98 9.59
N PRO A 167 15.99 -0.30 9.75
CA PRO A 167 16.21 -1.32 8.72
C PRO A 167 15.47 -0.99 7.42
N VAL A 168 16.18 -1.08 6.26
CA VAL A 168 15.63 -0.83 4.92
C VAL A 168 15.90 -2.03 4.04
N TYR A 169 14.85 -2.56 3.44
CA TYR A 169 14.86 -3.71 2.53
C TYR A 169 14.14 -3.39 1.22
N ASP A 170 14.38 -4.19 0.18
CA ASP A 170 13.55 -4.25 -1.02
C ASP A 170 12.63 -5.47 -0.99
N ALA A 171 11.41 -5.31 -1.47
CA ALA A 171 10.48 -6.40 -1.66
C ALA A 171 10.93 -7.28 -2.83
N GLN A 172 11.12 -8.57 -2.57
CA GLN A 172 11.47 -9.55 -3.59
C GLN A 172 10.49 -10.74 -3.54
N PRO A 173 10.18 -11.35 -4.70
CA PRO A 173 9.34 -12.53 -4.74
C PRO A 173 9.85 -13.64 -3.81
N GLY A 174 8.96 -14.19 -2.98
CA GLY A 174 9.27 -15.26 -2.05
C GLY A 174 9.90 -14.82 -0.72
N ARG A 175 10.17 -13.53 -0.53
CA ARG A 175 10.61 -13.00 0.75
C ARG A 175 9.41 -12.70 1.65
N SER A 176 9.52 -13.03 2.93
CA SER A 176 8.50 -12.77 3.96
C SER A 176 9.08 -12.00 5.14
N TRP A 177 8.22 -11.31 5.85
CA TRP A 177 8.51 -10.58 7.09
C TRP A 177 7.46 -10.99 8.12
N SER A 178 7.89 -11.38 9.30
CA SER A 178 7.02 -11.64 10.47
C SER A 178 6.88 -10.37 11.31
N LEU A 179 5.69 -10.16 11.87
CA LEU A 179 5.34 -9.04 12.72
C LEU A 179 4.67 -9.53 14.02
#